data_764de9d5d39b9fcfe1e2d7e08783e3e9
#
_entry.id   764de9d5d39b9fcfe1e2d7e08783e3e9
#
_cell.length_a   1.000
_cell.length_b   1.000
_cell.length_c   1.000
_cell.angle_alpha   90.00
_cell.angle_beta   90.00
_cell.angle_gamma   90.00
#
_symmetry.space_group_name_H-M   'P 1'
#
loop_
_entity.id
_entity.type
_entity.pdbx_description
1 polymer ?
#
loop_
_entity_poly.entity_id
_entity_poly.type
_entity_poly.pdbx_seq_one_letter_code
_entity_poly.pdbx_strand_id
1 'polypeptide(L)'
;MSEEELKAAYDFCEGYKTFLDAAKTEREAVTTAVAMLEKAGYVPFDHAKQYKAGDKVYLNNRGKALIAATLGRRSVAEGVRIGVAHIDSPRLDLKPRPLYEEGEQCFLKTHYYGGIKKYQWTAIPLALHGTVIRKDGSSLSVAIGEEEGDPVFCVTDLLPHLAADQMRKTLAEGIEGEKLNILIGSAALRDDTGAEKVKVAIAKLLFEKYGIVEEDFLSAELCAVPAFKARDLGLDRSMIGAYGHDDRVCAYPILMAEIDEKSPEYTSVTILADKEETGSNGPTGMNSYFLKDFIEDLADMAGCKVRHVAANSHCFSADVNAAFDPIYGEVHERRNASYINYGVVVTKYTGARGKAGTNDATAEMMGFARRILDAEHVGWQTGELGKVDQGGGGTVAMYVSQHNIDTVDLGVPVLSMHAPFEVVAKADVYMTYRAMRAFYK
;
A
#
# COMPACT_ATOMS: atom_id res chain seq x y z
N MET A 1 -26.76 -3.38 4.91
CA MET A 1 -26.23 -4.73 5.22
C MET A 1 -27.16 -5.42 6.19
N SER A 2 -27.41 -6.73 6.01
CA SER A 2 -28.08 -7.57 7.00
C SER A 2 -27.17 -7.81 8.22
N GLU A 3 -27.71 -8.34 9.33
CA GLU A 3 -26.89 -8.72 10.49
C GLU A 3 -25.85 -9.81 10.13
N GLU A 4 -26.20 -10.72 9.26
CA GLU A 4 -25.30 -11.77 8.76
C GLU A 4 -24.15 -11.19 7.93
N GLU A 5 -24.45 -10.27 7.02
CA GLU A 5 -23.44 -9.55 6.25
C GLU A 5 -22.53 -8.69 7.12
N LEU A 6 -23.08 -8.04 8.14
CA LEU A 6 -22.29 -7.27 9.09
C LEU A 6 -21.33 -8.17 9.87
N LYS A 7 -21.81 -9.33 10.32
CA LYS A 7 -20.95 -10.32 10.98
C LYS A 7 -19.83 -10.79 10.03
N ALA A 8 -20.16 -11.11 8.78
CA ALA A 8 -19.15 -11.51 7.79
C ALA A 8 -18.11 -10.41 7.55
N ALA A 9 -18.53 -9.14 7.54
CA ALA A 9 -17.60 -8.01 7.41
C ALA A 9 -16.64 -7.92 8.62
N TYR A 10 -17.12 -8.12 9.82
CA TYR A 10 -16.28 -8.13 11.03
C TYR A 10 -15.32 -9.30 11.02
N ASP A 11 -15.79 -10.51 10.70
CA ASP A 11 -14.94 -11.71 10.62
C ASP A 11 -13.86 -11.56 9.52
N PHE A 12 -14.20 -11.02 8.35
CA PHE A 12 -13.27 -10.72 7.26
C PHE A 12 -12.17 -9.75 7.70
N CYS A 13 -12.54 -8.72 8.45
CA CYS A 13 -11.62 -7.70 8.92
C CYS A 13 -10.62 -8.19 9.98
N GLU A 14 -10.86 -9.32 10.67
CA GLU A 14 -9.85 -9.93 11.52
C GLU A 14 -8.64 -10.43 10.71
N GLY A 15 -8.91 -11.05 9.55
CA GLY A 15 -7.85 -11.42 8.59
C GLY A 15 -7.12 -10.20 8.03
N TYR A 16 -7.85 -9.13 7.74
CA TYR A 16 -7.27 -7.88 7.26
C TYR A 16 -6.33 -7.23 8.29
N LYS A 17 -6.72 -7.14 9.56
CA LYS A 17 -5.83 -6.64 10.62
C LYS A 17 -4.55 -7.47 10.73
N THR A 18 -4.68 -8.79 10.65
CA THR A 18 -3.52 -9.70 10.64
C THR A 18 -2.58 -9.44 9.46
N PHE A 19 -3.15 -9.20 8.27
CA PHE A 19 -2.37 -8.85 7.08
C PHE A 19 -1.63 -7.51 7.26
N LEU A 20 -2.30 -6.47 7.77
CA LEU A 20 -1.68 -5.16 8.05
C LEU A 20 -0.50 -5.27 9.02
N ASP A 21 -0.65 -6.04 10.08
CA ASP A 21 0.39 -6.23 11.08
C ASP A 21 1.61 -6.99 10.54
N ALA A 22 1.39 -7.89 9.57
CA ALA A 22 2.44 -8.67 8.92
C ALA A 22 3.06 -7.98 7.69
N ALA A 23 2.49 -6.88 7.21
CA ALA A 23 2.80 -6.26 5.93
C ALA A 23 3.05 -4.75 6.09
N LYS A 24 4.04 -4.37 6.89
CA LYS A 24 4.40 -2.96 7.14
C LYS A 24 5.12 -2.30 5.96
N THR A 25 5.73 -3.11 5.09
CA THR A 25 6.43 -2.67 3.88
C THR A 25 5.92 -3.44 2.66
N GLU A 26 6.20 -2.94 1.46
CA GLU A 26 5.86 -3.63 0.22
C GLU A 26 6.49 -5.03 0.11
N ARG A 27 7.71 -5.21 0.65
CA ARG A 27 8.39 -6.53 0.66
C ARG A 27 7.68 -7.52 1.57
N GLU A 28 7.27 -7.08 2.75
CA GLU A 28 6.52 -7.89 3.70
C GLU A 28 5.12 -8.20 3.16
N ALA A 29 4.47 -7.25 2.49
CA ALA A 29 3.19 -7.44 1.82
C ALA A 29 3.28 -8.52 0.73
N VAL A 30 4.33 -8.48 -0.13
CA VAL A 30 4.56 -9.53 -1.14
C VAL A 30 4.83 -10.88 -0.48
N THR A 31 5.68 -10.92 0.55
CA THR A 31 6.00 -12.18 1.27
C THR A 31 4.74 -12.80 1.87
N THR A 32 3.92 -11.99 2.54
CA THR A 32 2.67 -12.42 3.15
C THR A 32 1.67 -12.87 2.10
N ALA A 33 1.50 -12.11 1.01
CA ALA A 33 0.60 -12.46 -0.09
C ALA A 33 1.02 -13.76 -0.80
N VAL A 34 2.31 -13.97 -1.05
CA VAL A 34 2.83 -15.22 -1.64
C VAL A 34 2.50 -16.42 -0.74
N ALA A 35 2.72 -16.31 0.58
CA ALA A 35 2.38 -17.39 1.51
C ALA A 35 0.87 -17.70 1.51
N MET A 36 0.01 -16.68 1.39
CA MET A 36 -1.44 -16.87 1.27
C MET A 36 -1.82 -17.54 -0.05
N LEU A 37 -1.21 -17.13 -1.17
CA LEU A 37 -1.44 -17.71 -2.49
C LEU A 37 -0.99 -19.17 -2.56
N GLU A 38 0.20 -19.50 -2.08
CA GLU A 38 0.72 -20.88 -2.06
C GLU A 38 -0.19 -21.80 -1.23
N LYS A 39 -0.66 -21.32 -0.07
CA LYS A 39 -1.65 -22.03 0.75
C LYS A 39 -2.97 -22.26 0.01
N ALA A 40 -3.34 -21.38 -0.93
CA ALA A 40 -4.52 -21.50 -1.78
C ALA A 40 -4.29 -22.30 -3.09
N GLY A 41 -3.08 -22.85 -3.26
CA GLY A 41 -2.72 -23.71 -4.40
C GLY A 41 -2.17 -22.98 -5.61
N TYR A 42 -1.80 -21.70 -5.49
CA TYR A 42 -1.06 -20.98 -6.53
C TYR A 42 0.38 -21.48 -6.61
N VAL A 43 0.92 -21.51 -7.81
CA VAL A 43 2.32 -21.87 -8.08
C VAL A 43 3.04 -20.74 -8.80
N PRO A 44 4.36 -20.64 -8.70
CA PRO A 44 5.12 -19.66 -9.48
C PRO A 44 4.85 -19.82 -10.98
N PHE A 45 4.66 -18.66 -11.65
CA PHE A 45 4.46 -18.64 -13.09
C PHE A 45 5.72 -19.08 -13.83
N ASP A 46 5.56 -20.03 -14.75
CA ASP A 46 6.62 -20.58 -15.59
C ASP A 46 6.33 -20.23 -17.06
N HIS A 47 7.16 -19.38 -17.65
CA HIS A 47 7.03 -18.91 -19.03
C HIS A 47 7.07 -20.02 -20.08
N ALA A 48 7.62 -21.18 -19.74
CA ALA A 48 7.72 -22.34 -20.64
C ALA A 48 6.50 -23.27 -20.58
N LYS A 49 5.61 -23.07 -19.61
CA LYS A 49 4.48 -23.97 -19.34
C LYS A 49 3.21 -23.48 -20.02
N GLN A 50 2.42 -24.38 -20.57
CA GLN A 50 1.05 -24.11 -21.01
C GLN A 50 0.08 -24.27 -19.83
N TYR A 51 -0.81 -23.30 -19.67
CA TYR A 51 -1.82 -23.29 -18.62
C TYR A 51 -3.23 -23.49 -19.18
N LYS A 52 -4.12 -24.02 -18.36
CA LYS A 52 -5.52 -24.28 -18.68
C LYS A 52 -6.46 -23.62 -17.69
N ALA A 53 -7.74 -23.56 -18.03
CA ALA A 53 -8.76 -23.04 -17.15
C ALA A 53 -8.72 -23.65 -15.75
N GLY A 54 -8.73 -22.83 -14.72
CA GLY A 54 -8.63 -23.20 -13.31
C GLY A 54 -7.19 -23.29 -12.77
N ASP A 55 -6.15 -23.24 -13.63
CA ASP A 55 -4.78 -23.14 -13.14
C ASP A 55 -4.55 -21.81 -12.43
N LYS A 56 -3.82 -21.87 -11.30
CA LYS A 56 -3.54 -20.75 -10.41
C LYS A 56 -2.05 -20.46 -10.37
N VAL A 57 -1.67 -19.25 -10.72
CA VAL A 57 -0.27 -18.87 -10.84
C VAL A 57 0.02 -17.53 -10.21
N TYR A 58 1.26 -17.31 -9.79
CA TYR A 58 1.72 -15.98 -9.36
C TYR A 58 3.11 -15.66 -9.94
N LEU A 59 3.35 -14.37 -10.18
CA LEU A 59 4.63 -13.81 -10.62
C LEU A 59 5.13 -12.82 -9.56
N ASN A 60 6.17 -13.21 -8.83
CA ASN A 60 6.83 -12.34 -7.86
C ASN A 60 7.86 -11.44 -8.57
N ASN A 61 7.58 -10.16 -8.66
CA ASN A 61 8.47 -9.18 -9.28
C ASN A 61 9.41 -8.57 -8.23
N ARG A 62 10.60 -9.17 -8.10
CA ARG A 62 11.72 -8.71 -7.25
C ARG A 62 11.39 -8.61 -5.74
N GLY A 63 10.38 -9.33 -5.27
CA GLY A 63 9.93 -9.27 -3.88
C GLY A 63 9.28 -7.94 -3.49
N LYS A 64 8.87 -7.10 -4.47
CA LYS A 64 8.32 -5.76 -4.23
C LYS A 64 6.99 -5.50 -4.93
N ALA A 65 6.67 -6.27 -5.96
CA ALA A 65 5.38 -6.29 -6.60
C ALA A 65 4.99 -7.74 -6.95
N LEU A 66 3.71 -7.99 -7.15
CA LEU A 66 3.18 -9.33 -7.35
C LEU A 66 2.05 -9.31 -8.37
N ILE A 67 2.00 -10.32 -9.25
CA ILE A 67 0.81 -10.66 -10.03
C ILE A 67 0.34 -12.02 -9.58
N ALA A 68 -0.95 -12.19 -9.33
CA ALA A 68 -1.61 -13.48 -9.18
C ALA A 68 -2.67 -13.63 -10.26
N ALA A 69 -2.89 -14.83 -10.78
CA ALA A 69 -3.91 -15.07 -11.79
C ALA A 69 -4.54 -16.44 -11.65
N THR A 70 -5.86 -16.51 -11.87
CA THR A 70 -6.60 -17.76 -12.06
C THR A 70 -7.10 -17.81 -13.50
N LEU A 71 -6.67 -18.83 -14.26
CA LEU A 71 -6.97 -18.94 -15.69
C LEU A 71 -8.46 -19.20 -15.92
N GLY A 72 -9.08 -18.37 -16.75
CA GLY A 72 -10.51 -18.42 -17.05
C GLY A 72 -10.91 -19.51 -18.02
N ARG A 73 -12.22 -19.72 -18.14
CA ARG A 73 -12.82 -20.65 -19.10
C ARG A 73 -12.86 -20.11 -20.52
N ARG A 74 -12.87 -18.78 -20.67
CA ARG A 74 -12.77 -18.10 -21.97
C ARG A 74 -11.31 -17.95 -22.39
N SER A 75 -11.10 -17.84 -23.70
CA SER A 75 -9.78 -17.49 -24.22
C SER A 75 -9.36 -16.10 -23.71
N VAL A 76 -8.08 -15.95 -23.36
CA VAL A 76 -7.51 -14.63 -23.02
C VAL A 76 -7.63 -13.61 -24.16
N ALA A 77 -7.80 -14.05 -25.42
CA ALA A 77 -8.08 -13.20 -26.57
C ALA A 77 -9.39 -12.38 -26.40
N GLU A 78 -10.31 -12.85 -25.56
CA GLU A 78 -11.54 -12.14 -25.22
C GLU A 78 -11.36 -11.13 -24.08
N GLY A 79 -10.13 -10.96 -23.60
CA GLY A 79 -9.76 -10.07 -22.50
C GLY A 79 -9.62 -10.77 -21.16
N VAL A 80 -9.07 -10.05 -20.19
CA VAL A 80 -8.89 -10.48 -18.79
C VAL A 80 -9.56 -9.49 -17.84
N ARG A 81 -9.79 -9.91 -16.60
CA ARG A 81 -10.32 -9.06 -15.51
C ARG A 81 -9.18 -8.71 -14.56
N ILE A 82 -8.80 -7.45 -14.52
CA ILE A 82 -7.64 -6.97 -13.77
C ILE A 82 -8.09 -6.22 -12.54
N GLY A 83 -7.66 -6.66 -11.36
CA GLY A 83 -7.70 -5.87 -10.14
C GLY A 83 -6.28 -5.41 -9.80
N VAL A 84 -6.08 -4.14 -9.53
CA VAL A 84 -4.78 -3.61 -9.12
C VAL A 84 -4.93 -2.75 -7.88
N ALA A 85 -4.00 -2.90 -6.93
CA ALA A 85 -3.84 -2.05 -5.75
C ALA A 85 -2.36 -1.86 -5.48
N HIS A 86 -1.97 -0.78 -4.80
CA HIS A 86 -0.59 -0.66 -4.37
C HIS A 86 -0.36 -1.17 -2.95
N ILE A 87 0.89 -1.43 -2.60
CA ILE A 87 1.27 -2.01 -1.30
C ILE A 87 2.39 -1.23 -0.59
N ASP A 88 2.94 -0.21 -1.24
CA ASP A 88 3.77 0.78 -0.58
C ASP A 88 2.90 1.81 0.17
N SER A 89 3.45 2.47 1.15
CA SER A 89 2.78 3.49 1.96
C SER A 89 3.78 4.55 2.41
N PRO A 90 3.34 5.78 2.73
CA PRO A 90 4.21 6.83 3.24
C PRO A 90 4.99 6.39 4.48
N ARG A 91 6.28 6.74 4.53
CA ARG A 91 7.20 6.32 5.58
C ARG A 91 8.45 7.21 5.64
N LEU A 92 9.39 6.89 6.55
CA LEU A 92 10.69 7.53 6.63
C LEU A 92 11.79 6.54 6.20
N ASP A 93 12.28 6.64 4.96
CA ASP A 93 13.38 5.81 4.47
C ASP A 93 14.71 6.27 5.06
N LEU A 94 15.59 5.34 5.43
CA LEU A 94 16.94 5.68 5.86
C LEU A 94 17.79 6.13 4.66
N LYS A 95 18.59 7.17 4.87
CA LYS A 95 19.59 7.59 3.88
C LYS A 95 20.71 6.53 3.76
N PRO A 96 21.48 6.48 2.65
CA PRO A 96 22.56 5.50 2.48
C PRO A 96 23.69 5.58 3.53
N ARG A 97 23.87 6.73 4.18
CA ARG A 97 24.77 6.91 5.33
C ARG A 97 23.99 7.53 6.48
N PRO A 98 23.18 6.73 7.19
CA PRO A 98 22.22 7.29 8.13
C PRO A 98 22.79 7.53 9.53
N LEU A 99 23.77 6.73 9.96
CA LEU A 99 24.23 6.67 11.35
C LEU A 99 25.16 7.84 11.70
N TYR A 100 24.80 8.61 12.74
CA TYR A 100 25.62 9.68 13.28
C TYR A 100 25.36 9.90 14.76
N GLU A 101 26.29 10.58 15.42
CA GLU A 101 26.15 11.03 16.81
C GLU A 101 26.17 12.55 16.87
N GLU A 102 25.31 13.12 17.69
CA GLU A 102 25.31 14.55 18.03
C GLU A 102 24.84 14.71 19.48
N GLY A 103 25.57 15.50 20.27
CA GLY A 103 25.23 15.76 21.69
C GLY A 103 25.11 14.49 22.53
N GLU A 104 25.99 13.51 22.33
CA GLU A 104 25.97 12.21 23.02
C GLU A 104 24.67 11.42 22.80
N GLN A 105 24.03 11.60 21.66
CA GLN A 105 22.88 10.85 21.19
C GLN A 105 23.14 10.32 19.79
N CYS A 106 22.71 9.09 19.52
CA CYS A 106 22.86 8.44 18.24
C CYS A 106 21.56 8.48 17.45
N PHE A 107 21.67 8.85 16.18
CA PHE A 107 20.54 9.05 15.28
C PHE A 107 20.73 8.32 13.96
N LEU A 108 19.59 8.08 13.26
CA LEU A 108 19.54 7.71 11.86
C LEU A 108 18.95 8.84 11.01
N LYS A 109 19.66 9.29 9.98
CA LYS A 109 19.16 10.24 8.99
C LYS A 109 18.14 9.60 8.07
N THR A 110 17.05 10.32 7.81
CA THR A 110 15.99 9.84 6.93
C THR A 110 15.73 10.77 5.75
N HIS A 111 15.02 10.24 4.78
CA HIS A 111 14.28 10.97 3.75
C HIS A 111 12.84 10.45 3.76
N TYR A 112 11.84 11.32 3.89
CA TYR A 112 10.46 10.87 3.84
C TYR A 112 10.08 10.37 2.44
N TYR A 113 9.24 9.36 2.40
CA TYR A 113 8.70 8.69 1.22
C TYR A 113 7.20 8.99 1.12
N GLY A 114 6.72 9.39 -0.08
CA GLY A 114 5.33 9.76 -0.31
C GLY A 114 4.96 11.15 0.25
N GLY A 115 3.69 11.49 0.15
CA GLY A 115 3.15 12.78 0.56
C GLY A 115 2.72 12.80 2.03
N ILE A 116 3.55 13.30 2.94
CA ILE A 116 3.25 13.33 4.38
C ILE A 116 3.05 14.75 4.92
N LYS A 117 2.26 14.88 5.98
CA LYS A 117 2.31 16.01 6.89
C LYS A 117 3.36 15.72 7.97
N LYS A 118 4.54 16.31 7.82
CA LYS A 118 5.74 15.97 8.62
C LYS A 118 5.53 16.02 10.13
N TYR A 119 4.69 16.95 10.63
CA TYR A 119 4.41 17.09 12.05
C TYR A 119 3.74 15.85 12.67
N GLN A 120 3.03 15.04 11.88
CA GLN A 120 2.37 13.83 12.36
C GLN A 120 3.36 12.69 12.67
N TRP A 121 4.58 12.80 12.18
CA TRP A 121 5.63 11.77 12.30
C TRP A 121 6.60 12.05 13.45
N THR A 122 6.42 13.13 14.18
CA THR A 122 7.20 13.44 15.38
C THR A 122 6.52 12.90 16.63
N ALA A 123 7.33 12.57 17.66
CA ALA A 123 6.88 12.14 18.99
C ALA A 123 5.94 10.91 19.00
N ILE A 124 6.04 10.04 18.00
CA ILE A 124 5.34 8.75 17.96
C ILE A 124 6.33 7.59 17.99
N PRO A 125 5.95 6.41 18.54
CA PRO A 125 6.79 5.23 18.48
C PRO A 125 6.91 4.72 17.05
N LEU A 126 8.14 4.43 16.63
CA LEU A 126 8.50 3.93 15.31
C LEU A 126 9.23 2.60 15.43
N ALA A 127 9.02 1.73 14.46
CA ALA A 127 9.73 0.47 14.24
C ALA A 127 10.63 0.58 12.99
N LEU A 128 11.71 -0.17 12.92
CA LEU A 128 12.58 -0.26 11.74
C LEU A 128 12.28 -1.54 10.98
N HIS A 129 11.99 -1.41 9.70
CA HIS A 129 11.69 -2.51 8.78
C HIS A 129 12.53 -2.41 7.51
N GLY A 130 12.69 -3.54 6.84
CA GLY A 130 13.24 -3.61 5.49
C GLY A 130 14.26 -4.72 5.28
N THR A 131 15.16 -4.49 4.33
CA THR A 131 16.14 -5.49 3.88
C THR A 131 17.52 -4.88 3.75
N VAL A 132 18.52 -5.64 4.16
CA VAL A 132 19.95 -5.32 3.98
C VAL A 132 20.57 -6.38 3.08
N ILE A 133 21.26 -5.95 2.02
CA ILE A 133 22.08 -6.85 1.19
C ILE A 133 23.52 -6.68 1.65
N ARG A 134 24.07 -7.74 2.26
CA ARG A 134 25.44 -7.73 2.76
C ARG A 134 26.46 -7.82 1.63
N LYS A 135 27.71 -7.52 1.94
CA LYS A 135 28.83 -7.55 0.99
C LYS A 135 29.02 -8.89 0.28
N ASP A 136 28.66 -10.01 0.93
CA ASP A 136 28.72 -11.36 0.35
C ASP A 136 27.50 -11.70 -0.53
N GLY A 137 26.57 -10.76 -0.71
CA GLY A 137 25.32 -10.95 -1.46
C GLY A 137 24.19 -11.59 -0.66
N SER A 138 24.41 -11.95 0.59
CA SER A 138 23.34 -12.49 1.46
C SER A 138 22.34 -11.38 1.82
N SER A 139 21.06 -11.76 1.94
CA SER A 139 19.97 -10.86 2.33
C SER A 139 19.61 -11.07 3.80
N LEU A 140 19.42 -9.97 4.51
CA LEU A 140 18.91 -9.94 5.88
C LEU A 140 17.61 -9.13 5.93
N SER A 141 16.52 -9.74 6.37
CA SER A 141 15.30 -9.00 6.72
C SER A 141 15.43 -8.39 8.12
N VAL A 142 14.98 -7.16 8.26
CA VAL A 142 15.00 -6.40 9.51
C VAL A 142 13.56 -6.05 9.88
N ALA A 143 13.14 -6.40 11.08
CA ALA A 143 11.91 -5.94 11.74
C ALA A 143 12.25 -5.75 13.22
N ILE A 144 12.31 -4.52 13.69
CA ILE A 144 12.68 -4.18 15.08
C ILE A 144 11.66 -3.17 15.61
N GLY A 145 10.98 -3.52 16.67
CA GLY A 145 9.96 -2.67 17.30
C GLY A 145 8.54 -3.23 17.22
N GLU A 146 8.38 -4.47 16.75
CA GLU A 146 7.08 -5.12 16.56
C GLU A 146 6.75 -6.13 17.67
N GLU A 147 7.75 -6.79 18.25
CA GLU A 147 7.58 -7.81 19.27
C GLU A 147 7.55 -7.20 20.68
N GLU A 148 6.87 -7.88 21.61
CA GLU A 148 6.87 -7.50 23.01
C GLU A 148 8.31 -7.56 23.57
N GLY A 149 8.80 -6.42 24.08
CA GLY A 149 10.18 -6.29 24.57
C GLY A 149 11.18 -5.76 23.56
N ASP A 150 10.79 -5.55 22.31
CA ASP A 150 11.62 -4.83 21.35
C ASP A 150 11.76 -3.34 21.74
N PRO A 151 12.90 -2.71 21.43
CA PRO A 151 13.01 -1.26 21.53
C PRO A 151 12.19 -0.59 20.41
N VAL A 152 11.56 0.53 20.72
CA VAL A 152 10.98 1.43 19.71
C VAL A 152 11.84 2.68 19.56
N PHE A 153 11.63 3.39 18.47
CA PHE A 153 12.36 4.59 18.10
C PHE A 153 11.41 5.79 17.96
N CYS A 154 11.94 6.99 17.87
CA CYS A 154 11.11 8.16 17.57
C CYS A 154 11.90 9.30 16.94
N VAL A 155 11.19 10.19 16.26
CA VAL A 155 11.66 11.52 15.91
C VAL A 155 11.24 12.46 17.05
N THR A 156 12.19 13.11 17.69
CA THR A 156 11.90 14.05 18.79
C THR A 156 11.33 15.36 18.26
N ASP A 157 10.58 16.08 19.07
CA ASP A 157 10.07 17.43 18.78
C ASP A 157 10.36 18.38 19.94
N LEU A 158 10.24 19.67 19.69
CA LEU A 158 10.45 20.69 20.71
C LEU A 158 9.27 20.74 21.70
N LEU A 159 9.61 20.95 22.98
CA LEU A 159 8.58 21.30 23.95
C LEU A 159 8.02 22.71 23.65
N PRO A 160 6.76 23.01 24.02
CA PRO A 160 6.10 24.28 23.70
C PRO A 160 6.90 25.54 24.14
N HIS A 161 7.61 25.46 25.25
CA HIS A 161 8.37 26.59 25.80
C HIS A 161 9.61 26.96 24.99
N LEU A 162 10.10 26.06 24.12
CA LEU A 162 11.22 26.32 23.22
C LEU A 162 10.79 26.41 21.75
N ALA A 163 9.52 26.20 21.44
CA ALA A 163 8.98 26.12 20.09
C ALA A 163 8.47 27.44 19.52
N ALA A 164 8.73 28.58 20.14
CA ALA A 164 8.14 29.87 19.73
C ALA A 164 8.36 30.23 18.27
N ASP A 165 9.55 29.98 17.73
CA ASP A 165 9.86 30.24 16.32
C ASP A 165 9.30 29.13 15.38
N GLN A 166 9.33 27.88 15.82
CA GLN A 166 8.71 26.76 15.10
C GLN A 166 7.20 26.99 14.92
N MET A 167 6.50 27.41 15.98
CA MET A 167 5.04 27.62 15.97
C MET A 167 4.59 28.82 15.11
N ARG A 168 5.49 29.71 14.72
CA ARG A 168 5.20 30.81 13.78
C ARG A 168 5.30 30.43 12.32
N LYS A 169 5.93 29.27 12.02
CA LYS A 169 6.07 28.76 10.67
C LYS A 169 4.76 28.14 10.18
N THR A 170 4.63 27.95 8.86
CA THR A 170 3.53 27.15 8.30
C THR A 170 3.67 25.69 8.75
N LEU A 171 2.58 24.92 8.71
CA LEU A 171 2.62 23.48 9.02
C LEU A 171 3.62 22.72 8.15
N ALA A 172 3.83 23.16 6.90
CA ALA A 172 4.79 22.55 5.98
C ALA A 172 6.25 22.83 6.38
N GLU A 173 6.51 23.97 7.02
CA GLU A 173 7.85 24.45 7.38
C GLU A 173 8.20 24.22 8.85
N GLY A 174 7.21 24.03 9.70
CA GLY A 174 7.37 23.88 11.15
C GLY A 174 8.28 22.68 11.51
N ILE A 175 8.14 21.59 10.77
CA ILE A 175 9.05 20.45 10.81
C ILE A 175 9.82 20.40 9.47
N GLU A 176 11.11 20.61 9.52
CA GLU A 176 12.00 20.53 8.35
C GLU A 176 12.29 19.07 8.02
N GLY A 177 12.24 18.67 6.72
CA GLY A 177 12.47 17.29 6.30
C GLY A 177 13.82 16.73 6.76
N GLU A 178 14.89 17.54 6.74
CA GLU A 178 16.21 17.16 7.23
C GLU A 178 16.29 16.96 8.76
N LYS A 179 15.26 17.33 9.49
CA LYS A 179 15.16 17.13 10.96
C LYS A 179 14.31 15.89 11.34
N LEU A 180 13.74 15.18 10.39
CA LEU A 180 13.06 13.91 10.63
C LEU A 180 14.09 12.79 10.89
N ASN A 181 14.98 12.98 11.85
CA ASN A 181 16.00 12.02 12.21
C ASN A 181 15.56 11.18 13.40
N ILE A 182 15.81 9.89 13.36
CA ILE A 182 15.32 8.93 14.32
C ILE A 182 16.34 8.76 15.44
N LEU A 183 15.94 9.02 16.68
CA LEU A 183 16.74 8.75 17.86
C LEU A 183 16.77 7.25 18.15
N ILE A 184 17.98 6.66 18.21
CA ILE A 184 18.18 5.21 18.38
C ILE A 184 19.04 4.82 19.58
N GLY A 185 19.68 5.77 20.28
CA GLY A 185 20.46 5.45 21.47
C GLY A 185 21.13 6.64 22.12
N SER A 186 21.56 6.47 23.39
CA SER A 186 22.21 7.51 24.19
C SER A 186 23.24 6.97 25.18
N ALA A 187 23.49 5.64 25.20
CA ALA A 187 24.42 5.04 26.13
C ALA A 187 25.81 4.84 25.50
N ALA A 188 26.80 5.55 26.02
CA ALA A 188 28.18 5.41 25.59
C ALA A 188 28.84 4.12 26.11
N LEU A 189 29.84 3.58 25.42
CA LEU A 189 30.75 2.57 25.95
C LEU A 189 31.56 3.17 27.11
N ARG A 190 31.60 2.48 28.25
CA ARG A 190 32.20 2.99 29.49
C ARG A 190 33.72 3.22 29.38
N ASP A 191 34.40 2.40 28.61
CA ASP A 191 35.86 2.39 28.53
C ASP A 191 36.43 3.05 27.25
N ASP A 192 35.56 3.69 26.47
CA ASP A 192 35.96 4.36 25.23
C ASP A 192 36.33 5.82 25.53
N THR A 193 37.56 6.21 25.15
CA THR A 193 38.08 7.58 25.25
C THR A 193 37.99 8.35 23.94
N GLY A 194 37.51 7.70 22.87
CA GLY A 194 37.33 8.26 21.52
C GLY A 194 36.19 9.26 21.40
N ALA A 195 36.06 9.82 20.23
CA ALA A 195 34.86 10.54 19.81
C ALA A 195 33.74 9.58 19.37
N GLU A 196 32.50 10.03 19.34
CA GLU A 196 31.32 9.27 18.89
C GLU A 196 31.10 7.94 19.68
N LYS A 197 31.24 7.99 21.00
CA LYS A 197 31.13 6.80 21.88
C LYS A 197 29.78 6.11 21.85
N VAL A 198 28.72 6.86 21.69
CA VAL A 198 27.35 6.34 21.59
C VAL A 198 27.16 5.68 20.23
N LYS A 199 27.63 6.29 19.16
CA LYS A 199 27.58 5.70 17.81
C LYS A 199 28.33 4.36 17.77
N VAL A 200 29.54 4.29 18.38
CA VAL A 200 30.32 3.06 18.47
C VAL A 200 29.56 1.98 19.27
N ALA A 201 28.92 2.37 20.37
CA ALA A 201 28.10 1.44 21.16
C ALA A 201 26.92 0.88 20.37
N ILE A 202 26.22 1.75 19.62
CA ILE A 202 25.09 1.34 18.77
C ILE A 202 25.57 0.48 17.58
N ALA A 203 26.67 0.83 16.92
CA ALA A 203 27.24 0.01 15.85
C ALA A 203 27.61 -1.40 16.34
N LYS A 204 28.18 -1.51 17.56
CA LYS A 204 28.45 -2.79 18.20
C LYS A 204 27.17 -3.57 18.46
N LEU A 205 26.11 -2.96 18.99
CA LEU A 205 24.81 -3.61 19.21
C LEU A 205 24.19 -4.10 17.89
N LEU A 206 24.24 -3.31 16.83
CA LEU A 206 23.75 -3.68 15.49
C LEU A 206 24.50 -4.91 14.97
N PHE A 207 25.81 -4.95 15.15
CA PHE A 207 26.62 -6.11 14.76
C PHE A 207 26.30 -7.35 15.60
N GLU A 208 26.32 -7.22 16.93
CA GLU A 208 26.14 -8.35 17.84
C GLU A 208 24.73 -8.97 17.77
N LYS A 209 23.69 -8.14 17.62
CA LYS A 209 22.28 -8.58 17.60
C LYS A 209 21.79 -8.96 16.19
N TYR A 210 22.19 -8.21 15.19
CA TYR A 210 21.59 -8.31 13.84
C TYR A 210 22.62 -8.62 12.75
N GLY A 211 23.92 -8.63 13.08
CA GLY A 211 25.00 -8.87 12.13
C GLY A 211 25.12 -7.77 11.08
N ILE A 212 24.72 -6.54 11.42
CA ILE A 212 24.77 -5.36 10.53
C ILE A 212 26.02 -4.52 10.87
N VAL A 213 26.82 -4.20 9.86
CA VAL A 213 27.93 -3.23 9.96
C VAL A 213 27.55 -1.92 9.26
N GLU A 214 28.26 -0.83 9.56
CA GLU A 214 27.91 0.50 9.04
C GLU A 214 27.90 0.55 7.49
N GLU A 215 28.80 -0.18 6.83
CA GLU A 215 28.84 -0.27 5.38
C GLU A 215 27.61 -0.96 4.75
N ASP A 216 26.92 -1.81 5.49
CA ASP A 216 25.73 -2.52 5.01
C ASP A 216 24.56 -1.56 4.74
N PHE A 217 24.54 -0.39 5.39
CA PHE A 217 23.54 0.65 5.08
C PHE A 217 23.63 1.16 3.64
N LEU A 218 24.78 1.07 2.97
CA LEU A 218 24.93 1.48 1.58
C LEU A 218 24.11 0.64 0.59
N SER A 219 23.77 -0.58 0.98
CA SER A 219 22.98 -1.55 0.20
C SER A 219 21.75 -2.01 0.97
N ALA A 220 21.15 -1.13 1.75
CA ALA A 220 19.94 -1.38 2.52
C ALA A 220 18.74 -0.61 1.96
N GLU A 221 17.59 -1.23 2.02
CA GLU A 221 16.27 -0.59 1.95
C GLU A 221 15.64 -0.72 3.33
N LEU A 222 15.96 0.21 4.22
CA LEU A 222 15.42 0.28 5.59
C LEU A 222 14.57 1.53 5.74
N CYS A 223 13.47 1.40 6.45
CA CYS A 223 12.56 2.49 6.76
C CYS A 223 12.06 2.44 8.20
N ALA A 224 11.62 3.58 8.70
CA ALA A 224 10.86 3.66 9.92
C ALA A 224 9.37 3.82 9.62
N VAL A 225 8.58 2.98 10.28
CA VAL A 225 7.12 2.92 10.21
C VAL A 225 6.53 2.98 11.62
N PRO A 226 5.24 3.33 11.79
CA PRO A 226 4.60 3.33 13.10
C PRO A 226 4.64 1.95 13.78
N ALA A 227 5.09 1.92 15.04
CA ALA A 227 5.27 0.71 15.85
C ALA A 227 4.00 0.31 16.61
N PHE A 228 2.84 0.38 15.99
CA PHE A 228 1.58 -0.05 16.60
C PHE A 228 0.81 -1.01 15.69
N LYS A 229 0.03 -1.87 16.31
CA LYS A 229 -0.80 -2.87 15.63
C LYS A 229 -2.12 -2.25 15.13
N ALA A 230 -2.71 -2.85 14.11
CA ALA A 230 -4.06 -2.54 13.67
C ALA A 230 -5.07 -2.84 14.79
N ARG A 231 -6.01 -1.92 15.03
CA ARG A 231 -6.99 -2.03 16.11
C ARG A 231 -8.40 -1.67 15.67
N ASP A 232 -9.37 -2.30 16.29
CA ASP A 232 -10.74 -1.81 16.25
C ASP A 232 -10.82 -0.40 16.81
N LEU A 233 -11.54 0.48 16.12
CA LEU A 233 -11.72 1.86 16.48
C LEU A 233 -13.21 2.18 16.66
N GLY A 234 -13.50 3.08 17.63
CA GLY A 234 -14.84 3.42 18.04
C GLY A 234 -15.39 2.49 19.14
N LEU A 235 -16.35 2.97 19.92
CA LEU A 235 -16.97 2.20 20.99
C LEU A 235 -17.74 0.98 20.48
N ASP A 236 -18.26 1.08 19.26
CA ASP A 236 -18.99 0.03 18.54
C ASP A 236 -18.08 -0.90 17.73
N ARG A 237 -16.77 -0.62 17.69
CA ARG A 237 -15.75 -1.37 16.92
C ARG A 237 -16.07 -1.49 15.43
N SER A 238 -16.80 -0.55 14.86
CA SER A 238 -17.23 -0.56 13.47
C SER A 238 -16.10 -0.16 12.49
N MET A 239 -15.01 0.42 13.01
CA MET A 239 -13.88 0.91 12.23
C MET A 239 -12.59 0.19 12.62
N ILE A 240 -11.56 0.36 11.79
CA ILE A 240 -10.19 -0.07 12.04
C ILE A 240 -9.29 1.17 11.95
N GLY A 241 -8.43 1.35 12.95
CA GLY A 241 -7.34 2.32 12.93
C GLY A 241 -6.01 1.59 12.78
N ALA A 242 -5.21 1.98 11.79
CA ALA A 242 -3.91 1.37 11.51
C ALA A 242 -3.03 2.27 10.64
N TYR A 243 -1.77 1.90 10.50
CA TYR A 243 -0.85 2.42 9.51
C TYR A 243 -0.99 1.65 8.19
N GLY A 244 -0.97 2.39 7.08
CA GLY A 244 -0.91 1.81 5.74
C GLY A 244 -2.23 1.23 5.24
N HIS A 245 -3.37 1.79 5.66
CA HIS A 245 -4.64 1.53 4.98
C HIS A 245 -4.53 1.92 3.51
N ASP A 246 -3.88 3.02 3.21
CA ASP A 246 -3.47 3.43 1.88
C ASP A 246 -2.22 2.65 1.44
N ASP A 247 -2.30 1.66 0.48
CA ASP A 247 -3.54 1.15 -0.10
C ASP A 247 -3.73 -0.36 0.20
N ARG A 248 -3.18 -0.85 1.34
CA ARG A 248 -3.33 -2.26 1.75
C ARG A 248 -4.79 -2.62 2.05
N VAL A 249 -5.64 -1.61 2.29
CA VAL A 249 -7.08 -1.80 2.50
C VAL A 249 -7.80 -2.22 1.22
N CYS A 250 -7.27 -1.87 0.05
CA CYS A 250 -7.75 -2.39 -1.23
C CYS A 250 -6.96 -3.64 -1.64
N ALA A 251 -5.64 -3.68 -1.37
CA ALA A 251 -4.78 -4.82 -1.72
C ALA A 251 -5.26 -6.15 -1.09
N TYR A 252 -5.62 -6.14 0.19
CA TYR A 252 -6.11 -7.35 0.85
C TYR A 252 -7.45 -7.85 0.28
N PRO A 253 -8.50 -7.04 0.11
CA PRO A 253 -9.74 -7.45 -0.53
C PRO A 253 -9.58 -8.02 -1.94
N ILE A 254 -8.76 -7.40 -2.80
CA ILE A 254 -8.56 -7.91 -4.16
C ILE A 254 -7.80 -9.23 -4.15
N LEU A 255 -6.81 -9.39 -3.28
CA LEU A 255 -6.06 -10.64 -3.09
C LEU A 255 -6.99 -11.76 -2.58
N MET A 256 -7.85 -11.47 -1.62
CA MET A 256 -8.82 -12.45 -1.10
C MET A 256 -9.86 -12.82 -2.13
N ALA A 257 -10.31 -11.86 -2.96
CA ALA A 257 -11.23 -12.14 -4.06
C ALA A 257 -10.61 -13.09 -5.10
N GLU A 258 -9.33 -12.88 -5.44
CA GLU A 258 -8.56 -13.75 -6.32
C GLU A 258 -8.40 -15.17 -5.75
N ILE A 259 -8.02 -15.27 -4.47
CA ILE A 259 -7.84 -16.55 -3.77
C ILE A 259 -9.12 -17.39 -3.75
N ASP A 260 -10.25 -16.72 -3.51
CA ASP A 260 -11.56 -17.37 -3.41
C ASP A 260 -12.17 -17.71 -4.78
N GLU A 261 -11.62 -17.17 -5.87
CA GLU A 261 -12.07 -17.52 -7.21
C GLU A 261 -11.50 -18.89 -7.63
N LYS A 262 -12.38 -19.77 -8.15
CA LYS A 262 -12.00 -21.14 -8.48
C LYS A 262 -12.09 -21.45 -9.96
N SER A 263 -13.00 -20.80 -10.67
CA SER A 263 -13.27 -21.10 -12.08
C SER A 263 -13.91 -19.89 -12.75
N PRO A 264 -13.16 -18.78 -12.90
CA PRO A 264 -13.68 -17.56 -13.47
C PRO A 264 -14.10 -17.75 -14.92
N GLU A 265 -15.04 -16.93 -15.38
CA GLU A 265 -15.41 -16.92 -16.80
C GLU A 265 -14.23 -16.38 -17.65
N TYR A 266 -13.70 -15.22 -17.27
CA TYR A 266 -12.47 -14.62 -17.83
C TYR A 266 -11.30 -14.89 -16.90
N THR A 267 -10.08 -14.92 -17.41
CA THR A 267 -8.88 -14.97 -16.57
C THR A 267 -8.89 -13.76 -15.62
N SER A 268 -8.86 -14.02 -14.31
CA SER A 268 -8.65 -12.99 -13.30
C SER A 268 -7.16 -12.72 -13.13
N VAL A 269 -6.81 -11.45 -12.94
CA VAL A 269 -5.43 -11.01 -12.75
C VAL A 269 -5.44 -9.99 -11.59
N THR A 270 -4.79 -10.32 -10.50
CA THR A 270 -4.63 -9.44 -9.34
C THR A 270 -3.20 -8.93 -9.27
N ILE A 271 -3.04 -7.61 -9.16
CA ILE A 271 -1.73 -6.95 -9.10
C ILE A 271 -1.60 -6.24 -7.77
N LEU A 272 -0.51 -6.52 -7.07
CA LEU A 272 -0.04 -5.75 -5.93
C LEU A 272 1.18 -4.96 -6.38
N ALA A 273 1.03 -3.64 -6.55
CA ALA A 273 2.02 -2.76 -7.15
C ALA A 273 2.85 -2.04 -6.08
N ASP A 274 4.10 -1.70 -6.42
CA ASP A 274 5.00 -0.89 -5.62
C ASP A 274 5.08 0.54 -6.19
N LYS A 275 5.53 1.49 -5.37
CA LYS A 275 5.92 2.86 -5.77
C LYS A 275 4.79 3.78 -6.24
N GLU A 276 3.55 3.47 -5.93
CA GLU A 276 2.45 4.40 -6.25
C GLU A 276 2.71 5.76 -5.61
N GLU A 277 3.04 5.79 -4.35
CA GLU A 277 3.28 6.97 -3.51
C GLU A 277 4.39 7.90 -4.01
N THR A 278 5.20 7.43 -4.94
CA THR A 278 6.31 8.18 -5.55
C THR A 278 6.22 8.27 -7.07
N GLY A 279 5.01 8.02 -7.63
CA GLY A 279 4.70 8.19 -9.04
C GLY A 279 4.93 6.97 -9.92
N SER A 280 4.88 5.76 -9.35
CA SER A 280 4.86 4.46 -10.05
C SER A 280 6.08 4.18 -10.95
N ASN A 281 7.19 4.87 -10.78
CA ASN A 281 8.39 4.71 -11.60
C ASN A 281 9.30 3.58 -11.09
N GLY A 282 10.03 2.97 -12.02
CA GLY A 282 10.96 1.87 -11.71
C GLY A 282 10.36 0.49 -12.02
N PRO A 283 11.17 -0.58 -11.92
CA PRO A 283 10.81 -1.91 -12.45
C PRO A 283 9.71 -2.63 -11.68
N THR A 284 9.30 -2.12 -10.52
CA THR A 284 8.25 -2.69 -9.66
C THR A 284 6.99 -1.82 -9.62
N GLY A 285 7.05 -0.59 -10.13
CA GLY A 285 5.91 0.32 -10.25
C GLY A 285 5.09 0.08 -11.52
N MET A 286 3.86 0.56 -11.54
CA MET A 286 2.93 0.35 -12.66
C MET A 286 3.31 1.06 -13.96
N ASN A 287 4.24 2.02 -13.92
CA ASN A 287 4.82 2.65 -15.12
C ASN A 287 5.91 1.76 -15.79
N SER A 288 6.10 0.52 -15.35
CA SER A 288 6.95 -0.47 -15.99
C SER A 288 6.15 -1.39 -16.91
N TYR A 289 6.83 -2.25 -17.64
CA TYR A 289 6.19 -3.18 -18.56
C TYR A 289 5.73 -4.50 -17.90
N PHE A 290 5.95 -4.72 -16.61
CA PHE A 290 5.73 -6.04 -16.00
C PHE A 290 4.29 -6.56 -16.13
N LEU A 291 3.27 -5.70 -16.11
CA LEU A 291 1.89 -6.07 -16.42
C LEU A 291 1.75 -6.46 -17.90
N LYS A 292 2.27 -5.62 -18.79
CA LYS A 292 2.19 -5.87 -20.23
C LYS A 292 2.91 -7.16 -20.60
N ASP A 293 4.10 -7.39 -20.06
CA ASP A 293 4.89 -8.59 -20.30
C ASP A 293 4.14 -9.85 -19.84
N PHE A 294 3.52 -9.82 -18.67
CA PHE A 294 2.69 -10.93 -18.18
C PHE A 294 1.48 -11.21 -19.08
N ILE A 295 0.77 -10.17 -19.54
CA ILE A 295 -0.35 -10.34 -20.50
C ILE A 295 0.16 -10.83 -21.86
N GLU A 296 1.36 -10.45 -22.29
CA GLU A 296 1.98 -10.91 -23.52
C GLU A 296 2.30 -12.41 -23.47
N ASP A 297 2.84 -12.89 -22.35
CA ASP A 297 3.05 -14.33 -22.11
C ASP A 297 1.72 -15.11 -22.20
N LEU A 298 0.65 -14.61 -21.59
CA LEU A 298 -0.67 -15.26 -21.70
C LEU A 298 -1.22 -15.23 -23.12
N ALA A 299 -1.00 -14.13 -23.86
CA ALA A 299 -1.42 -13.98 -25.24
C ALA A 299 -0.67 -14.94 -26.18
N ASP A 300 0.64 -15.09 -25.99
CA ASP A 300 1.48 -16.02 -26.78
C ASP A 300 1.07 -17.46 -26.53
N MET A 301 0.79 -17.84 -25.28
CA MET A 301 0.26 -19.18 -24.95
C MET A 301 -1.08 -19.47 -25.66
N ALA A 302 -1.92 -18.46 -25.83
CA ALA A 302 -3.21 -18.55 -26.51
C ALA A 302 -3.12 -18.36 -28.04
N GLY A 303 -1.91 -18.12 -28.60
CA GLY A 303 -1.70 -17.87 -30.02
C GLY A 303 -2.34 -16.58 -30.52
N CYS A 304 -2.50 -15.55 -29.66
CA CYS A 304 -3.10 -14.27 -30.01
C CYS A 304 -2.12 -13.10 -29.74
N LYS A 305 -2.53 -11.89 -30.08
CA LYS A 305 -1.67 -10.72 -29.90
C LYS A 305 -2.04 -9.96 -28.63
N VAL A 306 -1.05 -9.61 -27.82
CA VAL A 306 -1.22 -8.86 -26.56
C VAL A 306 -2.13 -7.61 -26.72
N ARG A 307 -2.02 -6.86 -27.81
CA ARG A 307 -2.86 -5.68 -28.05
C ARG A 307 -4.35 -5.99 -28.17
N HIS A 308 -4.72 -7.21 -28.59
CA HIS A 308 -6.14 -7.61 -28.66
C HIS A 308 -6.63 -8.03 -27.27
N VAL A 309 -5.80 -8.71 -26.49
CA VAL A 309 -6.10 -9.03 -25.09
C VAL A 309 -6.33 -7.75 -24.30
N ALA A 310 -5.40 -6.79 -24.40
CA ALA A 310 -5.48 -5.51 -23.69
C ALA A 310 -6.77 -4.74 -24.04
N ALA A 311 -7.06 -4.59 -25.34
CA ALA A 311 -8.25 -3.85 -25.82
C ALA A 311 -9.60 -4.48 -25.41
N ASN A 312 -9.62 -5.76 -25.08
CA ASN A 312 -10.80 -6.50 -24.62
C ASN A 312 -10.84 -6.64 -23.09
N SER A 313 -9.81 -6.16 -22.38
CA SER A 313 -9.70 -6.27 -20.93
C SER A 313 -10.36 -5.13 -20.20
N HIS A 314 -10.78 -5.40 -18.96
CA HIS A 314 -11.31 -4.39 -18.04
C HIS A 314 -10.50 -4.43 -16.74
N CYS A 315 -10.32 -3.24 -16.14
CA CYS A 315 -9.60 -3.11 -14.89
C CYS A 315 -10.42 -2.33 -13.85
N PHE A 316 -10.49 -2.89 -12.65
CA PHE A 316 -10.81 -2.14 -11.44
C PHE A 316 -9.49 -1.79 -10.74
N SER A 317 -9.11 -0.51 -10.84
CA SER A 317 -7.98 0.06 -10.12
C SER A 317 -8.44 0.33 -8.69
N ALA A 318 -8.10 -0.60 -7.80
CA ALA A 318 -8.47 -0.48 -6.40
C ALA A 318 -7.47 0.43 -5.71
N ASP A 319 -7.93 1.62 -5.33
CA ASP A 319 -7.17 2.62 -4.62
C ASP A 319 -8.12 3.39 -3.69
N VAL A 320 -7.63 3.85 -2.57
CA VAL A 320 -8.42 4.53 -1.56
C VAL A 320 -9.03 5.83 -2.08
N ASN A 321 -10.15 6.24 -1.49
CA ASN A 321 -10.76 7.55 -1.72
C ASN A 321 -10.82 8.32 -0.40
N ALA A 322 -10.69 9.67 -0.46
CA ALA A 322 -10.81 10.51 0.73
C ALA A 322 -12.26 10.51 1.25
N ALA A 323 -12.49 9.90 2.39
CA ALA A 323 -13.78 9.94 3.05
C ALA A 323 -14.13 11.35 3.50
N PHE A 324 -15.41 11.71 3.40
CA PHE A 324 -15.91 12.97 3.95
C PHE A 324 -15.67 13.02 5.47
N ASP A 325 -14.84 13.98 5.89
CA ASP A 325 -14.63 14.29 7.30
C ASP A 325 -15.49 15.49 7.67
N PRO A 326 -16.49 15.33 8.56
CA PRO A 326 -17.36 16.44 8.95
C PRO A 326 -16.63 17.55 9.70
N ILE A 327 -15.45 17.29 10.29
CA ILE A 327 -14.61 18.29 10.94
C ILE A 327 -13.96 19.22 9.91
N TYR A 328 -13.67 18.71 8.72
CA TYR A 328 -13.03 19.43 7.61
C TYR A 328 -13.93 19.45 6.36
N GLY A 329 -15.25 19.53 6.55
CA GLY A 329 -16.24 19.43 5.48
C GLY A 329 -16.10 20.49 4.36
N GLU A 330 -15.38 21.57 4.61
CA GLU A 330 -15.14 22.67 3.66
C GLU A 330 -14.23 22.29 2.48
N VAL A 331 -13.42 21.22 2.59
CA VAL A 331 -12.53 20.79 1.50
C VAL A 331 -13.21 19.81 0.54
N HIS A 332 -14.44 19.38 0.84
CA HIS A 332 -15.21 18.43 0.03
C HIS A 332 -16.34 19.09 -0.76
N GLU A 333 -16.66 18.57 -1.96
CA GLU A 333 -17.94 18.78 -2.62
C GLU A 333 -18.90 17.68 -2.18
N ARG A 334 -19.88 18.04 -1.34
CA ARG A 334 -20.69 17.06 -0.55
C ARG A 334 -21.53 16.09 -1.36
N ARG A 335 -21.93 16.45 -2.60
CA ARG A 335 -22.76 15.58 -3.45
C ARG A 335 -21.95 14.46 -4.10
N ASN A 336 -20.64 14.70 -4.27
CA ASN A 336 -19.73 13.77 -4.91
C ASN A 336 -18.63 13.28 -3.95
N ALA A 337 -18.69 13.62 -2.67
CA ALA A 337 -17.81 13.08 -1.65
C ALA A 337 -18.23 11.65 -1.28
N SER A 338 -17.27 10.80 -0.97
CA SER A 338 -17.50 9.47 -0.41
C SER A 338 -17.67 9.53 1.12
N TYR A 339 -18.45 8.62 1.66
CA TYR A 339 -18.75 8.52 3.09
C TYR A 339 -18.41 7.13 3.61
N ILE A 340 -17.90 7.04 4.84
CA ILE A 340 -17.70 5.75 5.52
C ILE A 340 -19.06 5.05 5.76
N ASN A 341 -19.07 3.72 5.72
CA ASN A 341 -20.25 2.85 5.85
C ASN A 341 -21.25 2.91 4.67
N TYR A 342 -20.87 3.50 3.54
CA TYR A 342 -21.71 3.52 2.34
C TYR A 342 -21.23 2.55 1.25
N GLY A 343 -20.27 1.72 1.56
CA GLY A 343 -19.75 0.71 0.65
C GLY A 343 -18.58 1.21 -0.19
N VAL A 344 -18.20 0.40 -1.18
CA VAL A 344 -17.08 0.68 -2.07
C VAL A 344 -17.32 1.94 -2.91
N VAL A 345 -16.27 2.73 -3.09
CA VAL A 345 -16.32 3.99 -3.86
C VAL A 345 -15.91 3.72 -5.30
N VAL A 346 -16.78 4.07 -6.25
CA VAL A 346 -16.44 4.07 -7.68
C VAL A 346 -16.11 5.52 -8.07
N THR A 347 -14.86 5.75 -8.48
CA THR A 347 -14.33 7.08 -8.80
C THR A 347 -14.07 7.19 -10.29
N LYS A 348 -14.84 8.04 -10.94
CA LYS A 348 -14.75 8.23 -12.41
C LYS A 348 -13.41 8.84 -12.82
N TYR A 349 -12.86 9.73 -12.00
CA TYR A 349 -11.57 10.41 -12.18
C TYR A 349 -11.06 10.92 -10.83
N THR A 350 -9.74 11.02 -10.68
CA THR A 350 -9.08 11.45 -9.44
C THR A 350 -8.25 12.72 -9.59
N GLY A 351 -7.85 13.07 -10.80
CA GLY A 351 -6.84 14.07 -11.10
C GLY A 351 -7.12 15.48 -10.56
N ALA A 352 -6.07 16.28 -10.45
CA ALA A 352 -6.12 17.63 -9.94
C ALA A 352 -6.56 18.65 -11.01
N ARG A 353 -7.10 19.78 -10.56
CA ARG A 353 -7.51 20.93 -11.42
C ARG A 353 -8.40 20.46 -12.57
N GLY A 354 -8.02 20.67 -13.84
CA GLY A 354 -8.75 20.23 -15.02
C GLY A 354 -8.62 18.74 -15.34
N LYS A 355 -8.64 17.84 -14.34
CA LYS A 355 -8.48 16.39 -14.45
C LYS A 355 -7.10 15.95 -14.99
N ALA A 356 -6.06 16.72 -14.68
CA ALA A 356 -4.70 16.37 -15.09
C ALA A 356 -4.14 15.20 -14.26
N GLY A 357 -3.36 14.30 -14.90
CA GLY A 357 -2.68 13.20 -14.23
C GLY A 357 -3.61 12.12 -13.69
N THR A 358 -4.70 11.82 -14.40
CA THR A 358 -5.69 10.82 -14.03
C THR A 358 -6.16 10.01 -15.24
N ASN A 359 -6.72 8.82 -14.98
CA ASN A 359 -7.68 8.20 -15.87
C ASN A 359 -9.05 8.90 -15.71
N ASP A 360 -9.77 9.15 -16.79
CA ASP A 360 -11.18 9.58 -16.77
C ASP A 360 -12.02 8.44 -17.39
N ALA A 361 -12.60 7.60 -16.57
CA ALA A 361 -13.32 6.41 -17.02
C ALA A 361 -14.47 6.76 -17.97
N THR A 362 -14.61 5.98 -19.04
CA THR A 362 -15.68 6.17 -20.03
C THR A 362 -17.06 5.91 -19.41
N ALA A 363 -18.11 6.42 -20.05
CA ALA A 363 -19.49 6.14 -19.62
C ALA A 363 -19.81 4.64 -19.70
N GLU A 364 -19.25 3.95 -20.68
CA GLU A 364 -19.38 2.51 -20.87
C GLU A 364 -18.77 1.73 -19.72
N MET A 365 -17.55 2.10 -19.27
CA MET A 365 -16.87 1.48 -18.15
C MET A 365 -17.59 1.76 -16.82
N MET A 366 -18.09 2.98 -16.61
CA MET A 366 -18.94 3.30 -15.45
C MET A 366 -20.24 2.47 -15.45
N GLY A 367 -20.88 2.34 -16.63
CA GLY A 367 -22.06 1.49 -16.80
C GLY A 367 -21.78 0.01 -16.58
N PHE A 368 -20.60 -0.47 -17.00
CA PHE A 368 -20.14 -1.84 -16.75
C PHE A 368 -19.96 -2.10 -15.24
N ALA A 369 -19.23 -1.24 -14.53
CA ALA A 369 -19.04 -1.34 -13.09
C ALA A 369 -20.38 -1.35 -12.34
N ARG A 370 -21.25 -0.37 -12.65
CA ARG A 370 -22.59 -0.29 -12.06
C ARG A 370 -23.38 -1.57 -12.24
N ARG A 371 -23.42 -2.14 -13.45
CA ARG A 371 -24.20 -3.37 -13.70
C ARG A 371 -23.73 -4.56 -12.86
N ILE A 372 -22.42 -4.72 -12.71
CA ILE A 372 -21.82 -5.79 -11.90
C ILE A 372 -22.17 -5.62 -10.43
N LEU A 373 -21.97 -4.42 -9.90
CA LEU A 373 -22.19 -4.13 -8.47
C LEU A 373 -23.66 -4.25 -8.10
N ASP A 374 -24.57 -3.73 -8.94
CA ASP A 374 -26.02 -3.82 -8.72
C ASP A 374 -26.53 -5.27 -8.81
N ALA A 375 -26.04 -6.07 -9.77
CA ALA A 375 -26.43 -7.47 -9.96
C ALA A 375 -26.05 -8.36 -8.76
N GLU A 376 -24.93 -8.09 -8.11
CA GLU A 376 -24.43 -8.84 -6.97
C GLU A 376 -24.79 -8.17 -5.62
N HIS A 377 -25.65 -7.16 -5.65
CA HIS A 377 -26.11 -6.42 -4.46
C HIS A 377 -24.96 -5.92 -3.59
N VAL A 378 -23.91 -5.42 -4.22
CA VAL A 378 -22.80 -4.77 -3.54
C VAL A 378 -23.22 -3.36 -3.14
N GLY A 379 -22.99 -2.98 -1.88
CA GLY A 379 -23.12 -1.58 -1.45
C GLY A 379 -22.03 -0.74 -2.07
N TRP A 380 -22.39 0.29 -2.84
CA TRP A 380 -21.43 1.15 -3.50
C TRP A 380 -21.92 2.61 -3.59
N GLN A 381 -20.98 3.51 -3.77
CA GLN A 381 -21.18 4.94 -3.91
C GLN A 381 -20.22 5.52 -4.95
N THR A 382 -20.43 6.77 -5.36
CA THR A 382 -19.43 7.51 -6.14
C THR A 382 -18.65 8.46 -5.24
N GLY A 383 -17.42 8.81 -5.64
CA GLY A 383 -16.59 9.75 -4.91
C GLY A 383 -15.72 10.60 -5.83
N GLU A 384 -15.32 11.77 -5.33
CA GLU A 384 -14.26 12.63 -5.87
C GLU A 384 -13.24 12.91 -4.76
N LEU A 385 -12.00 13.17 -5.13
CA LEU A 385 -10.93 13.50 -4.20
C LEU A 385 -10.94 15.01 -3.89
N GLY A 386 -11.89 15.45 -3.06
CA GLY A 386 -12.01 16.84 -2.64
C GLY A 386 -12.67 17.77 -3.67
N LYS A 387 -12.63 19.09 -3.42
CA LYS A 387 -13.15 20.12 -4.32
C LYS A 387 -12.24 20.34 -5.52
N VAL A 388 -12.83 20.77 -6.64
CA VAL A 388 -12.09 21.31 -7.81
C VAL A 388 -11.12 22.41 -7.33
N ASP A 389 -9.91 22.41 -7.87
CA ASP A 389 -8.77 23.28 -7.54
C ASP A 389 -8.11 23.04 -6.17
N GLN A 390 -8.73 22.28 -5.27
CA GLN A 390 -8.24 22.02 -3.92
C GLN A 390 -7.81 20.57 -3.71
N GLY A 391 -8.54 19.64 -4.31
CA GLY A 391 -8.29 18.21 -4.26
C GLY A 391 -7.71 17.65 -5.56
N GLY A 392 -7.55 16.35 -5.59
CA GLY A 392 -7.07 15.58 -6.72
C GLY A 392 -5.70 14.95 -6.48
N GLY A 393 -5.50 13.78 -7.03
CA GLY A 393 -4.26 13.00 -7.01
C GLY A 393 -4.26 12.01 -8.17
N GLY A 394 -3.10 11.44 -8.50
CA GLY A 394 -2.99 10.33 -9.44
C GLY A 394 -3.28 9.00 -8.76
N THR A 395 -3.55 7.99 -9.54
CA THR A 395 -3.67 6.59 -9.12
C THR A 395 -3.01 5.69 -10.16
N VAL A 396 -2.82 4.43 -9.84
CA VAL A 396 -2.26 3.45 -10.80
C VAL A 396 -3.16 3.23 -12.03
N ALA A 397 -4.44 3.63 -11.99
CA ALA A 397 -5.37 3.54 -13.12
C ALA A 397 -4.85 4.21 -14.40
N MET A 398 -4.14 5.33 -14.26
CA MET A 398 -3.55 6.05 -15.39
C MET A 398 -2.56 5.16 -16.17
N TYR A 399 -1.75 4.39 -15.45
CA TYR A 399 -0.73 3.52 -16.08
C TYR A 399 -1.34 2.27 -16.70
N VAL A 400 -2.39 1.70 -16.09
CA VAL A 400 -3.12 0.57 -16.68
C VAL A 400 -3.84 1.00 -17.97
N SER A 401 -4.54 2.12 -17.95
CA SER A 401 -5.28 2.63 -19.12
C SER A 401 -4.39 2.99 -20.31
N GLN A 402 -3.12 3.35 -20.08
CA GLN A 402 -2.13 3.58 -21.16
C GLN A 402 -1.85 2.33 -22.00
N HIS A 403 -2.15 1.14 -21.51
CA HIS A 403 -2.06 -0.11 -22.23
C HIS A 403 -3.32 -0.42 -23.06
N ASN A 404 -4.22 0.56 -23.26
CA ASN A 404 -5.50 0.41 -23.97
C ASN A 404 -6.45 -0.57 -23.26
N ILE A 405 -6.48 -0.53 -21.92
CA ILE A 405 -7.36 -1.31 -21.06
C ILE A 405 -8.43 -0.39 -20.48
N ASP A 406 -9.70 -0.75 -20.62
CA ASP A 406 -10.80 0.01 -20.00
C ASP A 406 -10.71 -0.08 -18.49
N THR A 407 -10.50 1.07 -17.83
CA THR A 407 -10.15 1.16 -16.41
C THR A 407 -11.06 2.14 -15.67
N VAL A 408 -11.45 1.80 -14.45
CA VAL A 408 -12.11 2.69 -13.48
C VAL A 408 -11.50 2.49 -12.10
N ASP A 409 -11.38 3.58 -11.34
CA ASP A 409 -10.97 3.53 -9.94
C ASP A 409 -12.13 3.05 -9.05
N LEU A 410 -11.80 2.14 -8.11
CA LEU A 410 -12.77 1.56 -7.20
C LEU A 410 -12.07 1.19 -5.88
N GLY A 411 -12.46 1.77 -4.74
CA GLY A 411 -11.77 1.46 -3.50
C GLY A 411 -12.49 1.85 -2.22
N VAL A 412 -11.73 1.90 -1.13
CA VAL A 412 -12.26 2.12 0.23
C VAL A 412 -12.18 3.59 0.60
N PRO A 413 -13.23 4.19 1.20
CA PRO A 413 -13.15 5.54 1.75
C PRO A 413 -12.32 5.53 3.04
N VAL A 414 -11.29 6.40 3.11
CA VAL A 414 -10.32 6.49 4.22
C VAL A 414 -10.35 7.89 4.85
N LEU A 415 -10.36 7.94 6.18
CA LEU A 415 -10.13 9.16 6.96
C LEU A 415 -8.65 9.24 7.37
N SER A 416 -8.11 10.45 7.46
CA SER A 416 -6.70 10.69 7.81
C SER A 416 -5.70 10.01 6.87
N MET A 417 -6.02 9.90 5.58
CA MET A 417 -5.14 9.33 4.55
C MET A 417 -3.73 9.93 4.65
N HIS A 418 -2.70 9.10 4.44
CA HIS A 418 -1.27 9.41 4.59
C HIS A 418 -0.80 9.76 6.02
N ALA A 419 -1.68 9.71 7.02
CA ALA A 419 -1.25 9.86 8.41
C ALA A 419 -0.62 8.54 8.93
N PRO A 420 0.20 8.61 9.99
CA PRO A 420 0.69 7.39 10.66
C PRO A 420 -0.43 6.50 11.20
N PHE A 421 -1.63 7.03 11.38
CA PHE A 421 -2.81 6.32 11.85
C PHE A 421 -4.03 6.75 11.03
N GLU A 422 -4.43 5.91 10.11
CA GLU A 422 -5.56 6.08 9.20
C GLU A 422 -6.77 5.30 9.70
N VAL A 423 -7.97 5.63 9.19
CA VAL A 423 -9.22 5.03 9.67
C VAL A 423 -10.11 4.62 8.51
N VAL A 424 -10.63 3.37 8.56
CA VAL A 424 -11.58 2.81 7.60
C VAL A 424 -12.75 2.14 8.30
N ALA A 425 -13.90 2.04 7.65
CA ALA A 425 -15.02 1.28 8.15
C ALA A 425 -14.96 -0.19 7.68
N LYS A 426 -15.19 -1.13 8.59
CA LYS A 426 -15.19 -2.58 8.30
C LYS A 426 -16.18 -2.97 7.20
N ALA A 427 -17.33 -2.31 7.15
CA ALA A 427 -18.34 -2.52 6.12
C ALA A 427 -17.81 -2.23 4.72
N ASP A 428 -17.06 -1.13 4.56
CA ASP A 428 -16.55 -0.69 3.26
C ASP A 428 -15.42 -1.61 2.77
N VAL A 429 -14.56 -2.07 3.66
CA VAL A 429 -13.51 -3.08 3.37
C VAL A 429 -14.15 -4.37 2.83
N TYR A 430 -15.20 -4.86 3.49
CA TYR A 430 -15.89 -6.06 3.05
C TYR A 430 -16.65 -5.86 1.73
N MET A 431 -17.27 -4.68 1.51
CA MET A 431 -17.93 -4.38 0.25
C MET A 431 -16.94 -4.29 -0.91
N THR A 432 -15.71 -3.83 -0.69
CA THR A 432 -14.64 -3.86 -1.69
C THR A 432 -14.27 -5.30 -2.07
N TYR A 433 -14.15 -6.20 -1.10
CA TYR A 433 -13.97 -7.63 -1.38
C TYR A 433 -15.14 -8.20 -2.21
N ARG A 434 -16.38 -7.90 -1.85
CA ARG A 434 -17.56 -8.36 -2.60
C ARG A 434 -17.60 -7.79 -4.02
N ALA A 435 -17.20 -6.53 -4.21
CA ALA A 435 -17.09 -5.90 -5.52
C ALA A 435 -16.09 -6.63 -6.42
N MET A 436 -14.92 -6.96 -5.89
CA MET A 436 -13.90 -7.69 -6.65
C MET A 436 -14.33 -9.14 -6.92
N ARG A 437 -14.99 -9.82 -5.98
CA ARG A 437 -15.61 -11.13 -6.22
C ARG A 437 -16.62 -11.09 -7.35
N ALA A 438 -17.44 -10.06 -7.39
CA ALA A 438 -18.42 -9.86 -8.47
C ALA A 438 -17.75 -9.62 -9.83
N PHE A 439 -16.62 -8.93 -9.84
CA PHE A 439 -15.87 -8.59 -11.04
C PHE A 439 -15.08 -9.78 -11.61
N TYR A 440 -14.57 -10.66 -10.76
CA TYR A 440 -13.77 -11.83 -11.18
C TYR A 440 -14.61 -13.03 -11.61
N LYS A 441 -15.90 -13.13 -11.23
CA LYS A 441 -16.82 -14.17 -11.71
C LYS A 441 -16.89 -14.22 -13.25
#